data_c6cb89c2b0f0d3e1d0b565f86a4ab3bd
#
_entry.id   c6cb89c2b0f0d3e1d0b565f86a4ab3bd
#
_cell.length_a   1.000
_cell.length_b   1.000
_cell.length_c   1.000
_cell.angle_alpha   90.00
_cell.angle_beta   90.00
_cell.angle_gamma   90.00
#
_symmetry.space_group_name_H-M   'P 1'
#
loop_
_entity.id
_entity.type
_entity.pdbx_description
1 polymer ?
#
loop_
_entity_poly.entity_id
_entity_poly.type
_entity_poly.pdbx_seq_one_letter_code
_entity_poly.pdbx_strand_id
1 'polypeptide(L)'
;MLDPVFAQNKVLRHRLFDLVLNHGAPPIQQPQAGAPFTIVTSPTATSDLTALLNVVVTANEVTHLHGTGPLVKRVCGGWPNVFSIRARNDWGRHDFGDWNVCLSPRGRTRAEFFQNVLTVLRNRNVRNVLCIPFLADEFYTSIALHECFGAKLCVYLMDDQNVATHNIPDALVREFLNRCSLRLATHPELQKSYQDKYGLRFSVLPAVVPASLTARDPSPSLPSTEQRYGALIGSFWDQSWYDRLCDVLSKCDCRIDWFGNTKSPWFNLSPKHLRKAGITAHGVIPEHQLARKLAQYPFVIVPVGALDTRESNTGVARLSLPGRILFAIATSHIPVLIVGSEKTCGARFVKHFGVGEVAPYDSSAVSAAMDRMSRPEAQRRMRQAAAKIAPVLSDDGISDWLAKSIEVGEPADMRFEDLFSGYDASIELHSEPSIATAVGLR
;
A
#
# COMPACT_ATOMS: atom_id res chain seq x y z
N MET A 1 16.88 26.11 7.16
CA MET A 1 15.79 26.03 6.16
C MET A 1 16.18 26.96 5.02
N LEU A 2 16.27 26.45 3.81
CA LEU A 2 16.43 27.30 2.62
C LEU A 2 15.07 27.90 2.25
N ASP A 3 15.03 29.20 1.95
CA ASP A 3 13.84 29.90 1.53
C ASP A 3 13.24 29.21 0.28
N PRO A 4 11.92 28.97 0.21
CA PRO A 4 11.25 28.43 -0.97
C PRO A 4 11.59 29.18 -2.27
N VAL A 5 11.80 30.50 -2.22
CA VAL A 5 12.25 31.32 -3.35
C VAL A 5 13.65 30.90 -3.80
N PHE A 6 14.52 30.48 -2.89
CA PHE A 6 15.86 30.00 -3.19
C PHE A 6 15.82 28.69 -3.98
N ALA A 7 14.91 27.76 -3.60
CA ALA A 7 14.76 26.46 -4.27
C ALA A 7 14.24 26.60 -5.72
N GLN A 8 13.50 27.65 -6.04
CA GLN A 8 12.99 27.92 -7.39
C GLN A 8 13.99 28.62 -8.31
N ASN A 9 15.02 29.22 -7.76
CA ASN A 9 16.00 29.96 -8.54
C ASN A 9 17.08 29.02 -9.14
N LYS A 10 17.04 28.84 -10.46
CA LYS A 10 17.94 27.94 -11.22
C LYS A 10 19.44 28.28 -11.01
N VAL A 11 19.79 29.55 -10.91
CA VAL A 11 21.19 30.02 -10.73
C VAL A 11 21.69 29.67 -9.32
N LEU A 12 20.85 29.87 -8.31
CA LEU A 12 21.20 29.54 -6.92
C LEU A 12 21.32 28.03 -6.72
N ARG A 13 20.48 27.23 -7.40
CA ARG A 13 20.63 25.77 -7.39
C ARG A 13 21.93 25.30 -8.02
N HIS A 14 22.35 25.89 -9.12
CA HIS A 14 23.68 25.59 -9.71
C HIS A 14 24.82 25.91 -8.75
N ARG A 15 24.77 27.07 -8.08
CA ARG A 15 25.77 27.44 -7.08
C ARG A 15 25.76 26.52 -5.87
N LEU A 16 24.57 26.10 -5.38
CA LEU A 16 24.45 25.13 -4.30
C LEU A 16 24.99 23.76 -4.74
N PHE A 17 24.70 23.36 -5.98
CA PHE A 17 25.24 22.14 -6.57
C PHE A 17 26.77 22.17 -6.62
N ASP A 18 27.36 23.28 -7.08
CA ASP A 18 28.81 23.46 -7.12
C ASP A 18 29.42 23.50 -5.71
N LEU A 19 28.73 24.09 -4.74
CA LEU A 19 29.17 24.16 -3.33
C LEU A 19 29.12 22.79 -2.65
N VAL A 20 28.06 22.03 -2.84
CA VAL A 20 27.90 20.69 -2.26
C VAL A 20 28.87 19.69 -2.89
N LEU A 21 29.13 19.81 -4.20
CA LEU A 21 30.05 18.91 -4.90
C LEU A 21 31.51 19.29 -4.74
N ASN A 22 31.84 20.59 -4.54
CA ASN A 22 33.22 21.07 -4.54
C ASN A 22 33.81 21.32 -3.15
N HIS A 23 32.99 21.43 -2.08
CA HIS A 23 33.51 21.78 -0.73
C HIS A 23 33.44 20.67 0.33
N GLY A 24 33.01 19.47 0.00
CA GLY A 24 32.91 18.40 1.01
C GLY A 24 33.33 17.01 0.55
N ALA A 25 33.71 16.86 -0.71
CA ALA A 25 34.21 15.60 -1.24
C ALA A 25 35.56 15.82 -1.94
N PRO A 26 36.45 14.83 -1.93
CA PRO A 26 37.59 14.83 -2.85
C PRO A 26 37.05 14.99 -4.28
N PRO A 27 37.81 15.62 -5.21
CA PRO A 27 37.35 15.91 -6.55
C PRO A 27 36.76 14.64 -7.14
N ILE A 28 35.47 14.71 -7.51
CA ILE A 28 34.78 13.59 -8.15
C ILE A 28 35.58 13.35 -9.44
N GLN A 29 36.40 12.31 -9.44
CA GLN A 29 36.91 11.75 -10.68
C GLN A 29 35.65 11.48 -11.54
N GLN A 30 35.67 11.98 -12.79
CA GLN A 30 34.63 11.67 -13.76
C GLN A 30 34.31 10.17 -13.65
N PRO A 31 33.05 9.75 -13.62
CA PRO A 31 32.69 8.37 -13.41
C PRO A 31 33.37 7.52 -14.49
N GLN A 32 34.51 6.95 -14.13
CA GLN A 32 35.01 5.79 -14.83
C GLN A 32 33.99 4.69 -14.65
N ALA A 33 33.72 3.94 -15.70
CA ALA A 33 32.78 2.84 -15.85
C ALA A 33 32.27 2.26 -14.51
N GLY A 34 31.11 2.74 -14.03
CA GLY A 34 30.54 2.39 -12.73
C GLY A 34 29.81 3.56 -12.09
N ALA A 35 28.95 4.26 -12.83
CA ALA A 35 28.01 5.20 -12.20
C ALA A 35 27.29 4.47 -11.05
N PRO A 36 27.17 5.08 -9.86
CA PRO A 36 26.57 4.42 -8.69
C PRO A 36 25.09 4.04 -8.89
N PHE A 37 24.51 4.45 -10.00
CA PHE A 37 23.13 4.10 -10.40
C PHE A 37 22.95 4.26 -11.91
N THR A 38 22.01 3.49 -12.48
CA THR A 38 21.59 3.59 -13.88
C THR A 38 20.17 4.13 -13.94
N ILE A 39 19.97 5.23 -14.69
CA ILE A 39 18.64 5.74 -15.03
C ILE A 39 18.14 4.93 -16.23
N VAL A 40 16.98 4.29 -16.05
CA VAL A 40 16.28 3.61 -17.14
C VAL A 40 15.23 4.56 -17.69
N THR A 41 15.23 4.78 -18.99
CA THR A 41 14.30 5.68 -19.69
C THR A 41 13.30 4.84 -20.48
N SER A 42 12.01 5.14 -20.34
CA SER A 42 10.97 4.55 -21.17
C SER A 42 11.09 5.06 -22.62
N PRO A 43 10.75 4.23 -23.63
CA PRO A 43 10.67 4.69 -25.01
C PRO A 43 9.72 5.85 -25.25
N THR A 44 8.74 6.05 -24.37
CA THR A 44 7.73 7.12 -24.43
C THR A 44 8.15 8.39 -23.69
N ALA A 45 9.32 8.36 -23.01
CA ALA A 45 9.77 9.53 -22.25
C ALA A 45 10.07 10.72 -23.15
N THR A 46 9.60 11.90 -22.72
CA THR A 46 9.92 13.14 -23.43
C THR A 46 11.41 13.47 -23.35
N SER A 47 11.98 13.97 -24.44
CA SER A 47 13.34 14.53 -24.45
C SER A 47 13.40 15.95 -23.88
N ASP A 48 12.27 16.58 -23.60
CA ASP A 48 12.21 17.93 -23.06
C ASP A 48 12.72 17.97 -21.60
N LEU A 49 13.91 18.52 -21.44
CA LEU A 49 14.55 18.70 -20.14
C LEU A 49 13.91 19.81 -19.30
N THR A 50 13.04 20.65 -19.91
CA THR A 50 12.35 21.73 -19.21
C THR A 50 11.02 21.27 -18.61
N ALA A 51 10.55 20.08 -18.99
CA ALA A 51 9.32 19.50 -18.48
C ALA A 51 9.34 19.37 -16.96
N LEU A 52 8.24 19.74 -16.33
CA LEU A 52 8.06 19.59 -14.89
C LEU A 52 7.83 18.11 -14.54
N LEU A 53 8.68 17.56 -13.70
CA LEU A 53 8.60 16.17 -13.27
C LEU A 53 7.64 16.00 -12.09
N ASN A 54 6.90 14.89 -12.12
CA ASN A 54 6.23 14.33 -10.97
C ASN A 54 7.10 13.15 -10.47
N VAL A 55 7.64 13.25 -9.27
CA VAL A 55 8.53 12.22 -8.72
C VAL A 55 7.73 11.30 -7.80
N VAL A 56 7.86 9.99 -8.01
CA VAL A 56 7.27 8.97 -7.15
C VAL A 56 8.38 8.22 -6.44
N VAL A 57 8.39 8.25 -5.10
CA VAL A 57 9.41 7.63 -4.26
C VAL A 57 8.80 6.42 -3.55
N THR A 58 9.40 5.24 -3.77
CA THR A 58 8.95 3.97 -3.19
C THR A 58 10.11 3.18 -2.60
N ALA A 59 9.82 2.26 -1.68
CA ALA A 59 10.85 1.36 -1.15
C ALA A 59 11.35 0.39 -2.23
N ASN A 60 10.43 -0.25 -2.94
CA ASN A 60 10.71 -1.31 -3.90
C ASN A 60 10.16 -0.98 -5.28
N GLU A 61 10.35 -1.88 -6.21
CA GLU A 61 9.86 -1.78 -7.58
C GLU A 61 8.32 -1.65 -7.62
N VAL A 62 7.83 -0.79 -8.49
CA VAL A 62 6.41 -0.71 -8.81
C VAL A 62 6.08 -1.81 -9.82
N THR A 63 5.54 -2.91 -9.34
CA THR A 63 5.24 -4.13 -10.09
C THR A 63 3.94 -4.77 -9.61
N HIS A 64 3.38 -5.68 -10.39
CA HIS A 64 2.19 -6.46 -10.00
C HIS A 64 2.48 -7.62 -9.02
N LEU A 65 3.74 -7.84 -8.66
CA LEU A 65 4.15 -8.96 -7.80
C LEU A 65 3.87 -8.72 -6.30
N HIS A 66 3.61 -7.47 -5.90
CA HIS A 66 3.23 -7.11 -4.53
C HIS A 66 2.14 -6.03 -4.53
N GLY A 67 1.38 -5.92 -3.41
CA GLY A 67 0.16 -5.11 -3.34
C GLY A 67 0.34 -3.61 -3.56
N THR A 68 1.49 -3.04 -3.18
CA THR A 68 1.79 -1.61 -3.31
C THR A 68 1.90 -1.17 -4.77
N GLY A 69 2.55 -1.96 -5.63
CA GLY A 69 2.82 -1.60 -7.01
C GLY A 69 1.57 -1.29 -7.85
N PRO A 70 0.55 -2.17 -7.89
CA PRO A 70 -0.70 -1.88 -8.58
C PRO A 70 -1.39 -0.61 -8.07
N LEU A 71 -1.38 -0.36 -6.76
CA LEU A 71 -2.00 0.82 -6.18
C LEU A 71 -1.26 2.11 -6.59
N VAL A 72 0.08 2.10 -6.58
CA VAL A 72 0.89 3.23 -7.09
C VAL A 72 0.53 3.53 -8.55
N LYS A 73 0.45 2.51 -9.40
CA LYS A 73 0.07 2.68 -10.81
C LYS A 73 -1.31 3.30 -10.97
N ARG A 74 -2.27 2.94 -10.13
CA ARG A 74 -3.64 3.50 -10.17
C ARG A 74 -3.65 4.97 -9.76
N VAL A 75 -3.03 5.30 -8.64
CA VAL A 75 -3.14 6.66 -8.08
C VAL A 75 -2.35 7.71 -8.85
N CYS A 76 -1.30 7.34 -9.57
CA CYS A 76 -0.47 8.29 -10.32
C CYS A 76 -0.14 7.86 -11.76
N GLY A 77 -0.76 6.79 -12.27
CA GLY A 77 -0.52 6.32 -13.65
C GLY A 77 -0.96 7.29 -14.74
N GLY A 78 -1.86 8.21 -14.46
CA GLY A 78 -2.27 9.29 -15.35
C GLY A 78 -1.38 10.54 -15.30
N TRP A 79 -0.38 10.58 -14.43
CA TRP A 79 0.51 11.73 -14.35
C TRP A 79 1.47 11.79 -15.53
N PRO A 80 1.70 12.97 -16.13
CA PRO A 80 2.74 13.15 -17.12
C PRO A 80 4.13 13.26 -16.46
N ASN A 81 5.16 12.91 -17.22
CA ASN A 81 6.57 13.09 -16.83
C ASN A 81 6.90 12.48 -15.46
N VAL A 82 6.53 11.21 -15.28
CA VAL A 82 6.78 10.50 -14.01
C VAL A 82 8.23 10.05 -13.92
N PHE A 83 8.93 10.50 -12.87
CA PHE A 83 10.25 9.99 -12.51
C PHE A 83 10.12 9.11 -11.26
N SER A 84 10.33 7.80 -11.40
CA SER A 84 10.25 6.84 -10.31
C SER A 84 11.60 6.64 -9.64
N ILE A 85 11.66 6.86 -8.33
CA ILE A 85 12.85 6.59 -7.50
C ILE A 85 12.49 5.50 -6.50
N ARG A 86 13.29 4.44 -6.45
CA ARG A 86 13.15 3.38 -5.45
C ARG A 86 14.43 3.16 -4.67
N ALA A 87 14.29 2.70 -3.42
CA ALA A 87 15.42 2.43 -2.55
C ALA A 87 16.03 1.03 -2.78
N ARG A 88 15.24 0.05 -3.25
CA ARG A 88 15.63 -1.37 -3.36
C ARG A 88 15.18 -2.02 -4.66
N ASN A 89 15.82 -3.15 -4.97
CA ASN A 89 15.45 -4.07 -6.04
C ASN A 89 15.24 -5.47 -5.45
N ASP A 90 14.04 -5.73 -4.96
CA ASP A 90 13.70 -6.99 -4.28
C ASP A 90 12.90 -7.94 -5.19
N TRP A 91 12.19 -7.40 -6.19
CA TRP A 91 11.26 -8.13 -7.06
C TRP A 91 11.74 -8.27 -8.51
N GLY A 92 12.84 -7.63 -8.86
CA GLY A 92 13.58 -7.78 -10.10
C GLY A 92 13.09 -6.93 -11.27
N ARG A 93 11.78 -6.80 -11.52
CA ARG A 93 11.25 -6.02 -12.63
C ARG A 93 10.55 -4.75 -12.15
N HIS A 94 10.96 -3.62 -12.72
CA HIS A 94 10.30 -2.33 -12.54
C HIS A 94 9.80 -1.84 -13.91
N ASP A 95 8.50 -1.54 -14.01
CA ASP A 95 7.84 -1.16 -15.26
C ASP A 95 6.95 0.07 -15.08
N PHE A 96 7.47 1.08 -14.36
CA PHE A 96 6.72 2.27 -14.00
C PHE A 96 7.58 3.55 -14.12
N GLY A 97 6.93 4.61 -14.63
CA GLY A 97 7.52 5.93 -14.86
C GLY A 97 8.20 6.07 -16.22
N ASP A 98 8.26 7.30 -16.72
CA ASP A 98 8.98 7.64 -17.94
C ASP A 98 10.48 7.50 -17.74
N TRP A 99 10.94 7.79 -16.55
CA TRP A 99 12.30 7.53 -16.05
C TRP A 99 12.24 6.82 -14.72
N ASN A 100 13.15 5.91 -14.49
CA ASN A 100 13.27 5.27 -13.19
C ASN A 100 14.71 5.00 -12.78
N VAL A 101 14.95 5.00 -11.47
CA VAL A 101 16.26 4.75 -10.87
C VAL A 101 16.11 4.03 -9.54
N CYS A 102 17.08 3.17 -9.21
CA CYS A 102 17.27 2.65 -7.86
C CYS A 102 18.38 3.45 -7.18
N LEU A 103 18.04 4.15 -6.10
CA LEU A 103 18.98 4.88 -5.26
C LEU A 103 19.16 4.15 -3.93
N SER A 104 20.26 3.42 -3.81
CA SER A 104 20.65 2.74 -2.57
C SER A 104 21.93 3.38 -2.02
N PRO A 105 21.82 4.40 -1.17
CA PRO A 105 22.97 5.07 -0.59
C PRO A 105 23.79 4.11 0.26
N ARG A 106 25.12 4.07 0.08
CA ARG A 106 25.99 3.13 0.80
C ARG A 106 26.13 3.46 2.28
N GLY A 107 26.34 4.73 2.58
CA GLY A 107 26.54 5.21 3.95
C GLY A 107 25.26 5.60 4.66
N ARG A 108 24.13 5.73 3.95
CA ARG A 108 22.82 6.19 4.45
C ARG A 108 22.89 7.50 5.23
N THR A 109 23.83 8.38 4.86
CA THR A 109 23.91 9.71 5.43
C THR A 109 22.97 10.67 4.71
N ARG A 110 22.47 11.68 5.43
CA ARG A 110 21.61 12.72 4.84
C ARG A 110 22.28 13.40 3.63
N ALA A 111 23.56 13.73 3.74
CA ALA A 111 24.34 14.35 2.66
C ALA A 111 24.36 13.48 1.38
N GLU A 112 24.48 12.17 1.53
CA GLU A 112 24.50 11.23 0.41
C GLU A 112 23.15 11.19 -0.32
N PHE A 113 22.02 11.25 0.39
CA PHE A 113 20.69 11.36 -0.24
C PHE A 113 20.54 12.65 -1.04
N PHE A 114 20.99 13.79 -0.51
CA PHE A 114 20.98 15.07 -1.21
C PHE A 114 21.86 15.02 -2.47
N GLN A 115 23.07 14.52 -2.36
CA GLN A 115 23.99 14.35 -3.49
C GLN A 115 23.41 13.46 -4.58
N ASN A 116 22.82 12.33 -4.23
CA ASN A 116 22.20 11.39 -5.17
C ASN A 116 21.04 12.04 -5.92
N VAL A 117 20.13 12.72 -5.21
CA VAL A 117 19.00 13.41 -5.79
C VAL A 117 19.43 14.52 -6.74
N LEU A 118 20.40 15.36 -6.34
CA LEU A 118 20.96 16.40 -7.20
C LEU A 118 21.64 15.83 -8.45
N THR A 119 22.35 14.73 -8.31
CA THR A 119 23.03 14.08 -9.43
C THR A 119 22.05 13.49 -10.44
N VAL A 120 21.02 12.78 -9.96
CA VAL A 120 20.02 12.11 -10.81
C VAL A 120 19.13 13.11 -11.54
N LEU A 121 18.74 14.18 -10.86
CA LEU A 121 17.80 15.18 -11.40
C LEU A 121 18.48 16.46 -11.86
N ARG A 122 19.79 16.41 -12.11
CA ARG A 122 20.54 17.55 -12.65
C ARG A 122 19.85 18.11 -13.88
N ASN A 123 19.64 19.44 -13.90
CA ASN A 123 18.98 20.15 -14.99
C ASN A 123 17.47 19.84 -15.19
N ARG A 124 16.83 19.15 -14.23
CA ARG A 124 15.39 18.91 -14.24
C ARG A 124 14.67 19.83 -13.24
N ASN A 125 13.38 20.05 -13.46
CA ASN A 125 12.50 20.74 -12.52
C ASN A 125 11.52 19.71 -11.92
N VAL A 126 11.31 19.75 -10.60
CA VAL A 126 10.37 18.85 -9.92
C VAL A 126 9.18 19.66 -9.43
N ARG A 127 7.97 19.23 -9.80
CA ARG A 127 6.72 19.87 -9.37
C ARG A 127 6.21 19.23 -8.09
N ASN A 128 5.98 17.92 -8.15
CA ASN A 128 5.37 17.16 -7.07
C ASN A 128 6.24 15.97 -6.70
N VAL A 129 6.20 15.59 -5.43
CA VAL A 129 6.79 14.37 -4.90
C VAL A 129 5.70 13.59 -4.18
N LEU A 130 5.39 12.38 -4.66
CA LEU A 130 4.57 11.41 -3.95
C LEU A 130 5.50 10.40 -3.29
N CYS A 131 5.52 10.39 -1.96
CA CYS A 131 6.29 9.44 -1.16
C CYS A 131 5.38 8.34 -0.61
N ILE A 132 5.75 7.08 -0.85
CA ILE A 132 5.10 5.90 -0.30
C ILE A 132 6.13 5.18 0.57
N PRO A 133 6.24 5.58 1.85
CA PRO A 133 7.35 5.17 2.69
C PRO A 133 7.11 3.82 3.36
N PHE A 134 8.14 2.98 3.39
CA PHE A 134 8.26 1.77 4.20
C PHE A 134 9.55 1.76 5.02
N LEU A 135 10.53 2.59 4.63
CA LEU A 135 11.87 2.67 5.25
C LEU A 135 12.26 4.15 5.43
N ALA A 136 13.34 4.39 6.16
CA ALA A 136 13.90 5.73 6.33
C ALA A 136 14.41 6.35 5.02
N ASP A 137 14.83 5.53 4.07
CA ASP A 137 15.44 5.95 2.80
C ASP A 137 14.47 6.79 1.95
N GLU A 138 13.18 6.44 1.90
CA GLU A 138 12.15 7.19 1.18
C GLU A 138 11.92 8.56 1.80
N PHE A 139 11.98 8.67 3.14
CA PHE A 139 11.86 9.95 3.84
C PHE A 139 13.03 10.88 3.52
N TYR A 140 14.28 10.39 3.61
CA TYR A 140 15.46 11.19 3.28
C TYR A 140 15.48 11.62 1.82
N THR A 141 15.15 10.71 0.88
CA THR A 141 15.06 11.02 -0.55
C THR A 141 14.03 12.11 -0.81
N SER A 142 12.85 11.99 -0.20
CA SER A 142 11.75 12.95 -0.40
C SER A 142 12.04 14.31 0.24
N ILE A 143 12.67 14.35 1.41
CA ILE A 143 13.16 15.59 2.03
C ILE A 143 14.18 16.27 1.10
N ALA A 144 15.13 15.52 0.55
CA ALA A 144 16.12 16.05 -0.38
C ALA A 144 15.46 16.64 -1.65
N LEU A 145 14.45 15.95 -2.21
CA LEU A 145 13.69 16.45 -3.35
C LEU A 145 12.97 17.76 -3.03
N HIS A 146 12.31 17.83 -1.87
CA HIS A 146 11.63 19.04 -1.42
C HIS A 146 12.62 20.21 -1.21
N GLU A 147 13.70 19.98 -0.48
CA GLU A 147 14.68 21.02 -0.13
C GLU A 147 15.48 21.52 -1.36
N CYS A 148 15.84 20.62 -2.29
CA CYS A 148 16.65 20.99 -3.46
C CYS A 148 15.82 21.60 -4.60
N PHE A 149 14.57 21.24 -4.74
CA PHE A 149 13.76 21.60 -5.92
C PHE A 149 12.51 22.44 -5.57
N GLY A 150 12.19 22.65 -4.28
CA GLY A 150 10.97 23.34 -3.86
C GLY A 150 9.69 22.56 -4.22
N ALA A 151 9.81 21.25 -4.47
CA ALA A 151 8.69 20.42 -4.90
C ALA A 151 7.64 20.28 -3.79
N LYS A 152 6.34 20.27 -4.17
CA LYS A 152 5.27 19.95 -3.22
C LYS A 152 5.37 18.49 -2.81
N LEU A 153 5.38 18.23 -1.51
CA LEU A 153 5.57 16.90 -0.95
C LEU A 153 4.24 16.33 -0.45
N CYS A 154 3.88 15.18 -0.97
CA CYS A 154 2.75 14.37 -0.51
C CYS A 154 3.26 13.05 0.06
N VAL A 155 2.73 12.63 1.21
CA VAL A 155 2.90 11.27 1.72
C VAL A 155 1.63 10.47 1.55
N TYR A 156 1.78 9.20 1.15
CA TYR A 156 0.69 8.24 1.14
C TYR A 156 1.09 7.02 1.98
N LEU A 157 0.56 6.97 3.20
CA LEU A 157 0.77 5.87 4.14
C LEU A 157 -0.13 4.70 3.75
N MET A 158 0.47 3.60 3.29
CA MET A 158 -0.27 2.38 2.93
C MET A 158 -0.35 1.39 4.09
N ASP A 159 0.69 1.37 4.94
CA ASP A 159 0.80 0.54 6.13
C ASP A 159 1.45 1.30 7.28
N ASP A 160 1.29 0.82 8.51
CA ASP A 160 1.95 1.41 9.66
C ASP A 160 3.45 1.10 9.67
N GLN A 161 4.25 2.15 9.75
CA GLN A 161 5.71 2.06 9.90
C GLN A 161 6.21 2.67 11.21
N ASN A 162 5.33 3.30 11.99
CA ASN A 162 5.84 4.11 13.10
C ASN A 162 4.94 4.25 14.32
N VAL A 163 3.65 3.95 14.21
CA VAL A 163 2.73 4.07 15.36
C VAL A 163 2.87 2.87 16.27
N ALA A 164 2.76 1.67 15.73
CA ALA A 164 2.89 0.41 16.45
C ALA A 164 4.23 -0.29 16.17
N THR A 165 4.83 -0.08 14.99
CA THR A 165 6.07 -0.78 14.59
C THR A 165 7.33 -0.09 15.05
N HIS A 166 7.33 1.23 15.18
CA HIS A 166 8.50 2.05 15.54
C HIS A 166 9.75 1.79 14.66
N ASN A 167 9.55 1.42 13.39
CA ASN A 167 10.63 1.03 12.47
C ASN A 167 11.51 2.22 12.04
N ILE A 168 10.98 3.44 12.10
CA ILE A 168 11.64 4.65 11.62
C ILE A 168 11.75 5.64 12.78
N PRO A 169 12.89 6.36 12.96
CA PRO A 169 13.04 7.34 14.02
C PRO A 169 11.94 8.42 13.98
N ASP A 170 11.21 8.62 15.08
CA ASP A 170 10.10 9.58 15.18
C ASP A 170 10.50 11.00 14.78
N ALA A 171 11.74 11.42 15.08
CA ALA A 171 12.25 12.73 14.69
C ALA A 171 12.29 12.89 13.17
N LEU A 172 12.71 11.86 12.43
CA LEU A 172 12.74 11.87 10.97
C LEU A 172 11.31 11.90 10.38
N VAL A 173 10.41 11.07 10.93
CA VAL A 173 9.02 11.05 10.48
C VAL A 173 8.36 12.41 10.72
N ARG A 174 8.54 12.99 11.90
CA ARG A 174 8.00 14.32 12.22
C ARG A 174 8.57 15.41 11.31
N GLU A 175 9.89 15.39 11.08
CA GLU A 175 10.56 16.31 10.18
C GLU A 175 9.97 16.24 8.77
N PHE A 176 9.79 15.04 8.24
CA PHE A 176 9.23 14.80 6.93
C PHE A 176 7.75 15.22 6.83
N LEU A 177 6.91 14.78 7.79
CA LEU A 177 5.49 15.08 7.79
C LEU A 177 5.20 16.59 7.88
N ASN A 178 6.04 17.36 8.59
CA ASN A 178 5.92 18.81 8.66
C ASN A 178 6.20 19.51 7.31
N ARG A 179 6.93 18.86 6.40
CA ARG A 179 7.19 19.38 5.04
C ARG A 179 6.12 18.98 4.04
N CYS A 180 5.31 17.97 4.36
CA CYS A 180 4.26 17.53 3.45
C CYS A 180 3.16 18.60 3.34
N SER A 181 2.83 18.98 2.12
CA SER A 181 1.64 19.78 1.81
C SER A 181 0.36 18.94 1.99
N LEU A 182 0.42 17.66 1.65
CA LEU A 182 -0.69 16.72 1.77
C LEU A 182 -0.23 15.42 2.46
N ARG A 183 -1.05 14.90 3.37
CA ARG A 183 -0.80 13.64 4.10
C ARG A 183 -2.00 12.73 3.94
N LEU A 184 -1.77 11.57 3.33
CA LEU A 184 -2.80 10.58 3.03
C LEU A 184 -2.52 9.28 3.79
N ALA A 185 -3.59 8.63 4.22
CA ALA A 185 -3.59 7.29 4.81
C ALA A 185 -4.65 6.43 4.11
N THR A 186 -4.43 5.12 4.02
CA THR A 186 -5.33 4.21 3.31
C THR A 186 -6.69 4.02 3.98
N HIS A 187 -6.82 4.32 5.27
CA HIS A 187 -8.05 4.09 6.01
C HIS A 187 -8.09 4.92 7.30
N PRO A 188 -9.28 5.12 7.89
CA PRO A 188 -9.47 6.03 9.02
C PRO A 188 -8.66 5.69 10.27
N GLU A 189 -8.45 4.41 10.58
CA GLU A 189 -7.67 4.04 11.77
C GLU A 189 -6.19 4.42 11.62
N LEU A 190 -5.61 4.22 10.44
CA LEU A 190 -4.24 4.65 10.18
C LEU A 190 -4.14 6.17 10.19
N GLN A 191 -5.10 6.86 9.54
CA GLN A 191 -5.26 8.32 9.57
C GLN A 191 -5.27 8.83 11.01
N LYS A 192 -6.19 8.33 11.84
CA LYS A 192 -6.35 8.76 13.23
C LYS A 192 -5.11 8.49 14.07
N SER A 193 -4.53 7.31 13.95
CA SER A 193 -3.34 6.92 14.71
C SER A 193 -2.15 7.83 14.44
N TYR A 194 -1.94 8.22 13.19
CA TYR A 194 -0.88 9.18 12.84
C TYR A 194 -1.23 10.62 13.23
N GLN A 195 -2.50 11.03 13.12
CA GLN A 195 -2.97 12.33 13.64
C GLN A 195 -2.74 12.44 15.15
N ASP A 196 -3.12 11.43 15.92
CA ASP A 196 -2.96 11.40 17.36
C ASP A 196 -1.48 11.45 17.77
N LYS A 197 -0.62 10.68 17.07
CA LYS A 197 0.82 10.63 17.40
C LYS A 197 1.59 11.90 17.03
N TYR A 198 1.29 12.50 15.87
CA TYR A 198 2.10 13.60 15.34
C TYR A 198 1.45 14.97 15.45
N GLY A 199 0.15 15.06 15.78
CA GLY A 199 -0.60 16.30 15.87
C GLY A 199 -0.81 16.98 14.51
N LEU A 200 -0.79 16.23 13.40
CA LEU A 200 -0.90 16.73 12.03
C LEU A 200 -2.16 16.18 11.37
N ARG A 201 -2.81 16.99 10.53
CA ARG A 201 -3.97 16.55 9.76
C ARG A 201 -3.57 15.57 8.68
N PHE A 202 -4.32 14.48 8.57
CA PHE A 202 -4.27 13.51 7.49
C PHE A 202 -5.63 13.41 6.81
N SER A 203 -5.66 12.95 5.57
CA SER A 203 -6.87 12.64 4.82
C SER A 203 -6.84 11.19 4.35
N VAL A 204 -8.02 10.64 4.03
CA VAL A 204 -8.12 9.25 3.57
C VAL A 204 -7.98 9.17 2.06
N LEU A 205 -7.21 8.20 1.57
CA LEU A 205 -7.23 7.71 0.20
C LEU A 205 -7.22 6.17 0.26
N PRO A 206 -8.36 5.50 0.12
CA PRO A 206 -8.42 4.04 0.21
C PRO A 206 -7.71 3.37 -0.97
N ALA A 207 -7.43 2.08 -0.84
CA ALA A 207 -6.88 1.29 -1.94
C ALA A 207 -7.93 1.19 -3.07
N VAL A 208 -7.81 2.05 -4.07
CA VAL A 208 -8.69 2.08 -5.24
C VAL A 208 -8.44 0.90 -6.18
N VAL A 209 -9.43 0.56 -6.99
CA VAL A 209 -9.41 -0.54 -7.96
C VAL A 209 -9.60 -0.01 -9.38
N PRO A 210 -9.14 -0.73 -10.42
CA PRO A 210 -9.31 -0.26 -11.81
C PRO A 210 -10.77 0.01 -12.14
N ALA A 211 -11.07 1.18 -12.70
CA ALA A 211 -12.42 1.57 -13.14
C ALA A 211 -13.01 0.57 -14.14
N SER A 212 -12.16 0.00 -14.98
CA SER A 212 -12.54 -1.04 -15.95
C SER A 212 -12.96 -2.38 -15.30
N LEU A 213 -12.63 -2.58 -14.03
CA LEU A 213 -12.96 -3.77 -13.26
C LEU A 213 -14.02 -3.50 -12.19
N THR A 214 -14.33 -2.24 -11.90
CA THR A 214 -15.35 -1.87 -10.91
C THR A 214 -16.71 -2.34 -11.37
N ALA A 215 -17.34 -3.22 -10.59
CA ALA A 215 -18.67 -3.72 -10.89
C ALA A 215 -19.71 -2.62 -10.66
N ARG A 216 -20.58 -2.37 -11.65
CA ARG A 216 -21.60 -1.31 -11.59
C ARG A 216 -22.90 -1.82 -10.96
N ASP A 217 -23.27 -3.05 -11.29
CA ASP A 217 -24.50 -3.65 -10.80
C ASP A 217 -24.22 -4.94 -10.03
N PRO A 218 -24.95 -5.21 -8.94
CA PRO A 218 -24.87 -6.48 -8.25
C PRO A 218 -25.14 -7.61 -9.23
N SER A 219 -24.32 -8.65 -9.26
CA SER A 219 -24.56 -9.82 -10.10
C SER A 219 -25.97 -10.38 -9.82
N PRO A 220 -26.85 -10.47 -10.82
CA PRO A 220 -28.22 -10.98 -10.63
C PRO A 220 -28.24 -12.48 -10.31
N SER A 221 -27.23 -13.21 -10.74
CA SER A 221 -27.10 -14.64 -10.44
C SER A 221 -26.34 -14.83 -9.14
N LEU A 222 -27.02 -15.43 -8.17
CA LEU A 222 -26.34 -15.97 -7.01
C LEU A 222 -25.38 -17.08 -7.47
N PRO A 223 -24.14 -17.12 -6.98
CA PRO A 223 -23.24 -18.21 -7.30
C PRO A 223 -23.87 -19.54 -6.87
N SER A 224 -23.43 -20.63 -7.54
CA SER A 224 -23.84 -21.99 -7.19
C SER A 224 -23.83 -22.19 -5.67
N THR A 225 -24.91 -22.76 -5.15
CA THR A 225 -25.14 -22.99 -3.72
C THR A 225 -24.33 -24.18 -3.18
N GLU A 226 -23.20 -24.55 -3.80
CA GLU A 226 -22.28 -25.47 -3.15
C GLU A 226 -21.84 -24.82 -1.83
N GLN A 227 -22.42 -25.32 -0.77
CA GLN A 227 -22.15 -24.88 0.58
C GLN A 227 -20.64 -25.05 0.86
N ARG A 228 -20.00 -23.98 1.42
CA ARG A 228 -18.59 -23.98 1.82
C ARG A 228 -17.57 -24.08 0.67
N TYR A 229 -17.93 -23.63 -0.53
CA TYR A 229 -16.99 -23.43 -1.62
C TYR A 229 -16.66 -21.95 -1.73
N GLY A 230 -15.41 -21.56 -1.45
CA GLY A 230 -15.01 -20.16 -1.39
C GLY A 230 -13.69 -19.88 -2.10
N ALA A 231 -13.33 -18.61 -2.17
CA ALA A 231 -12.03 -18.17 -2.65
C ALA A 231 -11.14 -17.62 -1.50
N LEU A 232 -9.84 -17.67 -1.68
CA LEU A 232 -8.83 -16.97 -0.89
C LEU A 232 -7.98 -16.17 -1.86
N ILE A 233 -7.70 -14.89 -1.55
CA ILE A 233 -6.92 -14.03 -2.43
C ILE A 233 -5.75 -13.36 -1.72
N GLY A 234 -4.67 -13.13 -2.49
CA GLY A 234 -3.46 -12.46 -2.02
C GLY A 234 -2.51 -13.37 -1.26
N SER A 235 -1.57 -12.75 -0.55
CA SER A 235 -0.52 -13.43 0.21
C SER A 235 -0.80 -13.39 1.71
N PHE A 236 -0.14 -14.25 2.46
CA PHE A 236 -0.10 -14.19 3.93
C PHE A 236 1.02 -13.26 4.39
N TRP A 237 0.80 -12.52 5.45
CA TRP A 237 1.79 -11.63 6.06
C TRP A 237 2.59 -12.30 7.15
N ASP A 238 2.01 -13.33 7.79
CA ASP A 238 2.59 -14.04 8.92
C ASP A 238 2.36 -15.53 8.77
N GLN A 239 3.38 -16.34 9.12
CA GLN A 239 3.30 -17.81 9.11
C GLN A 239 2.17 -18.30 10.01
N SER A 240 1.96 -17.65 11.16
CA SER A 240 0.93 -18.06 12.11
C SER A 240 -0.49 -17.95 11.53
N TRP A 241 -0.75 -16.93 10.68
CA TRP A 241 -2.06 -16.80 10.03
C TRP A 241 -2.34 -17.91 9.04
N TYR A 242 -1.30 -18.32 8.27
CA TYR A 242 -1.40 -19.45 7.35
C TYR A 242 -1.66 -20.76 8.09
N ASP A 243 -0.86 -21.05 9.13
CA ASP A 243 -0.95 -22.30 9.89
C ASP A 243 -2.30 -22.42 10.59
N ARG A 244 -2.78 -21.36 11.23
CA ARG A 244 -4.09 -21.29 11.88
C ARG A 244 -5.23 -21.46 10.89
N LEU A 245 -5.16 -20.77 9.73
CA LEU A 245 -6.19 -20.91 8.71
C LEU A 245 -6.26 -22.36 8.20
N CYS A 246 -5.12 -22.97 7.87
CA CYS A 246 -5.08 -24.36 7.44
C CYS A 246 -5.62 -25.34 8.51
N ASP A 247 -5.28 -25.11 9.78
CA ASP A 247 -5.77 -25.94 10.89
C ASP A 247 -7.30 -25.84 11.06
N VAL A 248 -7.84 -24.63 11.01
CA VAL A 248 -9.28 -24.37 11.07
C VAL A 248 -10.01 -24.98 9.88
N LEU A 249 -9.57 -24.69 8.65
CA LEU A 249 -10.24 -25.17 7.43
C LEU A 249 -10.17 -26.69 7.30
N SER A 250 -9.12 -27.35 7.82
CA SER A 250 -9.01 -28.81 7.81
C SER A 250 -10.13 -29.53 8.58
N LYS A 251 -10.92 -28.79 9.38
CA LYS A 251 -12.03 -29.27 10.20
C LYS A 251 -13.40 -28.76 9.72
N CYS A 252 -13.41 -27.94 8.67
CA CYS A 252 -14.64 -27.25 8.21
C CYS A 252 -15.37 -27.96 7.07
N ASP A 253 -14.84 -29.05 6.51
CA ASP A 253 -15.38 -29.70 5.29
C ASP A 253 -15.71 -28.67 4.20
N CYS A 254 -14.71 -27.94 3.74
CA CYS A 254 -14.83 -26.87 2.77
C CYS A 254 -13.82 -27.01 1.62
N ARG A 255 -14.10 -26.33 0.50
CA ARG A 255 -13.19 -26.23 -0.66
C ARG A 255 -12.86 -24.78 -0.89
N ILE A 256 -11.58 -24.45 -0.95
CA ILE A 256 -11.09 -23.07 -1.11
C ILE A 256 -10.11 -23.01 -2.28
N ASP A 257 -10.42 -22.19 -3.27
CA ASP A 257 -9.50 -21.87 -4.35
C ASP A 257 -8.68 -20.65 -3.98
N TRP A 258 -7.36 -20.82 -3.91
CA TRP A 258 -6.44 -19.74 -3.54
C TRP A 258 -5.75 -19.13 -4.76
N PHE A 259 -6.00 -17.83 -4.98
CA PHE A 259 -5.37 -16.99 -6.00
C PHE A 259 -4.42 -16.01 -5.34
N GLY A 260 -3.11 -16.29 -5.36
CA GLY A 260 -2.12 -15.45 -4.69
C GLY A 260 -0.70 -15.94 -4.84
N ASN A 261 0.24 -15.19 -4.27
CA ASN A 261 1.63 -15.58 -4.32
C ASN A 261 1.90 -16.74 -3.34
N THR A 262 2.21 -17.89 -3.91
CA THR A 262 2.58 -19.10 -3.17
C THR A 262 4.10 -19.22 -2.91
N LYS A 263 4.88 -18.25 -3.40
CA LYS A 263 6.34 -18.19 -3.25
C LYS A 263 6.72 -16.94 -2.47
N SER A 264 6.50 -16.94 -1.18
CA SER A 264 6.90 -15.84 -0.32
C SER A 264 8.15 -16.24 0.47
N PRO A 265 9.17 -15.38 0.58
CA PRO A 265 10.37 -15.69 1.35
C PRO A 265 10.15 -15.76 2.87
N TRP A 266 9.04 -15.20 3.36
CA TRP A 266 8.75 -15.12 4.80
C TRP A 266 7.77 -16.15 5.32
N PHE A 267 7.25 -17.06 4.49
CA PHE A 267 6.46 -18.18 4.97
C PHE A 267 6.66 -19.44 4.14
N ASN A 268 6.54 -20.59 4.82
CA ASN A 268 6.72 -21.90 4.22
C ASN A 268 5.37 -22.55 3.92
N LEU A 269 5.12 -22.81 2.65
CA LEU A 269 3.95 -23.57 2.22
C LEU A 269 4.19 -25.06 2.33
N SER A 270 3.26 -25.74 3.01
CA SER A 270 3.19 -27.19 3.02
C SER A 270 2.08 -27.68 2.09
N PRO A 271 2.40 -28.33 0.96
CA PRO A 271 1.37 -28.93 0.08
C PRO A 271 0.47 -29.93 0.81
N LYS A 272 0.99 -30.60 1.85
CA LYS A 272 0.21 -31.50 2.69
C LYS A 272 -0.82 -30.75 3.54
N HIS A 273 -0.42 -29.58 4.11
CA HIS A 273 -1.34 -28.75 4.89
C HIS A 273 -2.44 -28.15 3.99
N LEU A 274 -2.11 -27.65 2.81
CA LEU A 274 -3.09 -27.15 1.87
C LEU A 274 -4.13 -28.21 1.50
N ARG A 275 -3.70 -29.41 1.12
CA ARG A 275 -4.62 -30.51 0.78
C ARG A 275 -5.51 -30.88 1.96
N LYS A 276 -4.95 -30.98 3.18
CA LYS A 276 -5.73 -31.28 4.40
C LYS A 276 -6.77 -30.20 4.70
N ALA A 277 -6.44 -28.94 4.41
CA ALA A 277 -7.33 -27.78 4.59
C ALA A 277 -8.33 -27.59 3.45
N GLY A 278 -8.38 -28.47 2.44
CA GLY A 278 -9.25 -28.31 1.27
C GLY A 278 -8.87 -27.10 0.38
N ILE A 279 -7.61 -26.63 0.46
CA ILE A 279 -7.14 -25.46 -0.32
C ILE A 279 -6.44 -25.94 -1.60
N THR A 280 -6.91 -25.43 -2.75
CA THR A 280 -6.25 -25.58 -4.06
C THR A 280 -5.59 -24.26 -4.45
N ALA A 281 -4.25 -24.24 -4.57
CA ALA A 281 -3.50 -23.06 -4.93
C ALA A 281 -3.36 -22.93 -6.45
N HIS A 282 -3.81 -21.81 -7.01
CA HIS A 282 -3.76 -21.51 -8.45
C HIS A 282 -2.64 -20.51 -8.83
N GLY A 283 -1.93 -19.96 -7.83
CA GLY A 283 -0.93 -18.93 -8.05
C GLY A 283 -1.53 -17.56 -8.36
N VAL A 284 -0.69 -16.65 -8.85
CA VAL A 284 -1.10 -15.30 -9.24
C VAL A 284 -1.72 -15.33 -10.62
N ILE A 285 -2.90 -14.75 -10.76
CA ILE A 285 -3.58 -14.57 -12.05
C ILE A 285 -3.85 -13.08 -12.30
N PRO A 286 -4.02 -12.66 -13.57
CA PRO A 286 -4.35 -11.27 -13.89
C PRO A 286 -5.63 -10.78 -13.21
N GLU A 287 -5.64 -9.51 -12.77
CA GLU A 287 -6.76 -8.93 -12.00
C GLU A 287 -8.12 -9.07 -12.71
N HIS A 288 -8.17 -8.88 -14.03
CA HIS A 288 -9.41 -9.01 -14.79
C HIS A 288 -9.97 -10.47 -14.82
N GLN A 289 -9.06 -11.47 -14.74
CA GLN A 289 -9.47 -12.86 -14.61
C GLN A 289 -9.90 -13.16 -13.19
N LEU A 290 -9.19 -12.60 -12.20
CA LEU A 290 -9.52 -12.74 -10.78
C LEU A 290 -10.90 -12.17 -10.49
N ALA A 291 -11.21 -10.95 -10.94
CA ALA A 291 -12.52 -10.31 -10.76
C ALA A 291 -13.68 -11.19 -11.28
N ARG A 292 -13.52 -11.74 -12.52
CA ARG A 292 -14.51 -12.64 -13.12
C ARG A 292 -14.67 -13.95 -12.35
N LYS A 293 -13.58 -14.52 -11.84
CA LYS A 293 -13.64 -15.74 -11.03
C LYS A 293 -14.31 -15.47 -9.68
N LEU A 294 -13.95 -14.39 -9.00
CA LEU A 294 -14.51 -14.04 -7.69
C LEU A 294 -16.04 -13.89 -7.73
N ALA A 295 -16.59 -13.38 -8.82
CA ALA A 295 -18.05 -13.26 -8.98
C ALA A 295 -18.80 -14.60 -8.88
N GLN A 296 -18.12 -15.72 -9.11
CA GLN A 296 -18.69 -17.08 -9.12
C GLN A 296 -18.72 -17.75 -7.73
N TYR A 297 -18.00 -17.19 -6.75
CA TYR A 297 -17.94 -17.74 -5.39
C TYR A 297 -18.96 -17.09 -4.45
N PRO A 298 -19.50 -17.82 -3.47
CA PRO A 298 -20.37 -17.25 -2.45
C PRO A 298 -19.64 -16.31 -1.48
N PHE A 299 -18.35 -16.52 -1.24
CA PHE A 299 -17.54 -15.67 -0.37
C PHE A 299 -16.05 -15.76 -0.71
N VAL A 300 -15.32 -14.74 -0.26
CA VAL A 300 -13.86 -14.74 -0.23
C VAL A 300 -13.38 -14.72 1.21
N ILE A 301 -12.39 -15.56 1.55
CA ILE A 301 -11.75 -15.57 2.86
C ILE A 301 -10.58 -14.59 2.84
N VAL A 302 -10.49 -13.76 3.89
CA VAL A 302 -9.34 -12.91 4.16
C VAL A 302 -8.86 -13.16 5.59
N PRO A 303 -7.75 -13.89 5.77
CA PRO A 303 -7.15 -14.06 7.08
C PRO A 303 -6.54 -12.74 7.55
N VAL A 304 -6.73 -12.45 8.84
CA VAL A 304 -6.16 -11.31 9.56
C VAL A 304 -5.59 -11.77 10.89
N GLY A 305 -4.94 -10.89 11.64
CA GLY A 305 -4.37 -11.22 12.94
C GLY A 305 -5.40 -11.72 13.95
N ALA A 306 -4.99 -12.65 14.79
CA ALA A 306 -5.73 -13.08 15.98
C ALA A 306 -5.53 -12.11 17.14
N LEU A 307 -4.50 -11.27 17.09
CA LEU A 307 -4.07 -10.32 18.11
C LEU A 307 -3.71 -10.99 19.43
N ASP A 308 -3.05 -12.14 19.37
CA ASP A 308 -2.55 -12.87 20.55
C ASP A 308 -1.02 -12.99 20.53
N THR A 309 -0.46 -13.60 21.57
CA THR A 309 1.00 -13.72 21.81
C THR A 309 1.76 -14.56 20.76
N ARG A 310 1.06 -15.24 19.85
CA ARG A 310 1.69 -16.05 18.80
C ARG A 310 1.98 -15.25 17.52
N GLU A 311 1.55 -13.99 17.47
CA GLU A 311 1.82 -13.11 16.33
C GLU A 311 3.13 -12.36 16.50
N SER A 312 3.87 -12.26 15.41
CA SER A 312 5.15 -11.54 15.39
C SER A 312 4.97 -10.03 15.57
N ASN A 313 3.84 -9.46 15.16
CA ASN A 313 3.53 -8.04 15.29
C ASN A 313 2.01 -7.78 15.34
N THR A 314 1.46 -7.73 16.57
CA THR A 314 0.04 -7.46 16.82
C THR A 314 -0.38 -6.06 16.41
N GLY A 315 0.52 -5.06 16.46
CA GLY A 315 0.25 -3.70 16.06
C GLY A 315 0.00 -3.56 14.56
N VAL A 316 0.86 -4.19 13.73
CA VAL A 316 0.64 -4.25 12.28
C VAL A 316 -0.65 -4.97 11.96
N ALA A 317 -0.88 -6.13 12.60
CA ALA A 317 -2.10 -6.90 12.38
C ALA A 317 -3.36 -6.10 12.72
N ARG A 318 -3.30 -5.27 13.76
CA ARG A 318 -4.40 -4.40 14.20
C ARG A 318 -4.67 -3.26 13.23
N LEU A 319 -3.60 -2.57 12.75
CA LEU A 319 -3.68 -1.38 11.90
C LEU A 319 -3.74 -1.68 10.40
N SER A 320 -3.63 -2.92 9.95
CA SER A 320 -3.66 -3.24 8.53
C SER A 320 -5.10 -3.41 8.01
N LEU A 321 -5.44 -2.66 6.97
CA LEU A 321 -6.61 -2.91 6.12
C LEU A 321 -6.16 -3.57 4.82
N PRO A 322 -6.34 -4.90 4.66
CA PRO A 322 -5.89 -5.58 3.45
C PRO A 322 -6.60 -5.05 2.19
N GLY A 323 -5.87 -4.46 1.26
CA GLY A 323 -6.42 -3.91 0.01
C GLY A 323 -7.21 -4.91 -0.84
N ARG A 324 -6.96 -6.21 -0.65
CA ARG A 324 -7.73 -7.31 -1.26
C ARG A 324 -9.20 -7.35 -0.83
N ILE A 325 -9.55 -6.83 0.35
CA ILE A 325 -10.95 -6.65 0.77
C ILE A 325 -11.64 -5.67 -0.18
N LEU A 326 -11.03 -4.50 -0.37
CA LEU A 326 -11.54 -3.45 -1.25
C LEU A 326 -11.61 -3.93 -2.70
N PHE A 327 -10.58 -4.65 -3.18
CA PHE A 327 -10.59 -5.27 -4.50
C PHE A 327 -11.76 -6.22 -4.69
N ALA A 328 -11.97 -7.16 -3.76
CA ALA A 328 -13.02 -8.18 -3.85
C ALA A 328 -14.42 -7.54 -3.90
N ILE A 329 -14.71 -6.61 -3.00
CA ILE A 329 -16.04 -5.97 -2.92
C ILE A 329 -16.29 -5.03 -4.11
N ALA A 330 -15.28 -4.30 -4.59
CA ALA A 330 -15.47 -3.35 -5.67
C ALA A 330 -15.54 -3.99 -7.06
N THR A 331 -14.88 -5.13 -7.28
CA THR A 331 -14.80 -5.76 -8.61
C THR A 331 -15.84 -6.86 -8.83
N SER A 332 -16.37 -7.46 -7.78
CA SER A 332 -17.27 -8.63 -7.88
C SER A 332 -18.42 -8.60 -6.89
N HIS A 333 -18.48 -7.60 -6.01
CA HIS A 333 -19.43 -7.50 -4.90
C HIS A 333 -19.49 -8.78 -4.02
N ILE A 334 -18.41 -9.57 -4.02
CA ILE A 334 -18.39 -10.83 -3.29
C ILE A 334 -18.35 -10.58 -1.78
N PRO A 335 -19.17 -11.28 -0.98
CA PRO A 335 -19.09 -11.21 0.47
C PRO A 335 -17.73 -11.64 1.01
N VAL A 336 -17.25 -10.95 2.04
CA VAL A 336 -15.93 -11.18 2.64
C VAL A 336 -16.06 -11.88 3.98
N LEU A 337 -15.45 -13.04 4.13
CA LEU A 337 -15.27 -13.73 5.42
C LEU A 337 -13.90 -13.37 5.98
N ILE A 338 -13.88 -12.54 7.01
CA ILE A 338 -12.66 -12.30 7.81
C ILE A 338 -12.49 -13.45 8.78
N VAL A 339 -11.30 -14.06 8.77
CA VAL A 339 -10.91 -15.04 9.79
C VAL A 339 -9.79 -14.45 10.64
N GLY A 340 -10.10 -14.16 11.91
CA GLY A 340 -9.19 -13.52 12.85
C GLY A 340 -9.92 -12.70 13.90
N SER A 341 -9.22 -11.75 14.53
CA SER A 341 -9.78 -10.89 15.56
C SER A 341 -10.72 -9.83 14.98
N GLU A 342 -11.86 -9.62 15.65
CA GLU A 342 -12.80 -8.56 15.31
C GLU A 342 -12.25 -7.13 15.57
N LYS A 343 -11.14 -7.01 16.30
CA LYS A 343 -10.46 -5.75 16.61
C LYS A 343 -9.50 -5.28 15.50
N THR A 344 -9.34 -6.04 14.42
CA THR A 344 -8.52 -5.64 13.27
C THR A 344 -9.29 -4.67 12.34
N CYS A 345 -8.58 -3.78 11.65
CA CYS A 345 -9.20 -2.83 10.71
C CYS A 345 -10.03 -3.54 9.64
N GLY A 346 -9.54 -4.65 9.07
CA GLY A 346 -10.29 -5.42 8.10
C GLY A 346 -11.61 -5.97 8.63
N ALA A 347 -11.63 -6.45 9.87
CA ALA A 347 -12.85 -6.95 10.51
C ALA A 347 -13.85 -5.83 10.80
N ARG A 348 -13.37 -4.70 11.29
CA ARG A 348 -14.20 -3.51 11.57
C ARG A 348 -14.80 -2.94 10.29
N PHE A 349 -13.99 -2.84 9.20
CA PHE A 349 -14.45 -2.44 7.89
C PHE A 349 -15.60 -3.32 7.39
N VAL A 350 -15.41 -4.63 7.39
CA VAL A 350 -16.42 -5.59 6.90
C VAL A 350 -17.72 -5.51 7.70
N LYS A 351 -17.63 -5.37 9.03
CA LYS A 351 -18.80 -5.20 9.92
C LYS A 351 -19.52 -3.87 9.66
N HIS A 352 -18.78 -2.75 9.59
CA HIS A 352 -19.37 -1.42 9.40
C HIS A 352 -20.16 -1.33 8.09
N PHE A 353 -19.57 -1.77 6.99
CA PHE A 353 -20.22 -1.71 5.68
C PHE A 353 -21.20 -2.85 5.42
N GLY A 354 -21.28 -3.86 6.28
CA GLY A 354 -22.17 -5.00 6.12
C GLY A 354 -21.86 -5.86 4.90
N VAL A 355 -20.59 -5.88 4.45
CA VAL A 355 -20.14 -6.57 3.24
C VAL A 355 -19.67 -8.00 3.47
N GLY A 356 -19.87 -8.54 4.68
CA GLY A 356 -19.44 -9.89 5.02
C GLY A 356 -19.61 -10.21 6.50
N GLU A 357 -18.88 -11.22 6.95
CA GLU A 357 -18.85 -11.68 8.35
C GLU A 357 -17.43 -11.79 8.88
N VAL A 358 -17.32 -11.87 10.20
CA VAL A 358 -16.06 -12.05 10.94
C VAL A 358 -16.19 -13.28 11.82
N ALA A 359 -15.20 -14.16 11.77
CA ALA A 359 -15.09 -15.32 12.64
C ALA A 359 -13.68 -15.44 13.24
N PRO A 360 -13.53 -15.82 14.51
CA PRO A 360 -12.21 -16.15 15.06
C PRO A 360 -11.62 -17.40 14.38
N TYR A 361 -10.35 -17.70 14.64
CA TYR A 361 -9.72 -18.95 14.21
C TYR A 361 -10.27 -20.17 15.00
N ASP A 362 -11.56 -20.41 14.81
CA ASP A 362 -12.31 -21.53 15.38
C ASP A 362 -13.15 -22.19 14.27
N SER A 363 -13.05 -23.53 14.15
CA SER A 363 -13.68 -24.25 13.03
C SER A 363 -15.21 -24.22 13.07
N SER A 364 -15.81 -24.22 14.25
CA SER A 364 -17.27 -24.15 14.39
C SER A 364 -17.79 -22.77 14.02
N ALA A 365 -17.08 -21.69 14.45
CA ALA A 365 -17.43 -20.32 14.14
C ALA A 365 -17.26 -20.03 12.63
N VAL A 366 -16.16 -20.50 12.01
CA VAL A 366 -15.90 -20.34 10.57
C VAL A 366 -16.93 -21.12 9.73
N SER A 367 -17.23 -22.38 10.09
CA SER A 367 -18.27 -23.16 9.41
C SER A 367 -19.65 -22.49 9.49
N ALA A 368 -20.04 -22.02 10.68
CA ALA A 368 -21.30 -21.32 10.88
C ALA A 368 -21.38 -20.02 10.07
N ALA A 369 -20.29 -19.26 9.97
CA ALA A 369 -20.21 -18.05 9.13
C ALA A 369 -20.35 -18.39 7.64
N MET A 370 -19.66 -19.41 7.14
CA MET A 370 -19.80 -19.88 5.75
C MET A 370 -21.24 -20.26 5.43
N ASP A 371 -21.90 -21.02 6.34
CA ASP A 371 -23.30 -21.43 6.15
C ASP A 371 -24.26 -20.25 6.14
N ARG A 372 -24.07 -19.26 7.03
CA ARG A 372 -24.88 -18.03 7.03
C ARG A 372 -24.68 -17.20 5.77
N MET A 373 -23.42 -17.01 5.35
CA MET A 373 -23.08 -16.22 4.18
C MET A 373 -23.56 -16.84 2.87
N SER A 374 -23.69 -18.17 2.82
CA SER A 374 -24.18 -18.89 1.63
C SER A 374 -25.70 -18.81 1.45
N ARG A 375 -26.45 -18.31 2.43
CA ARG A 375 -27.91 -18.14 2.33
C ARG A 375 -28.26 -17.06 1.30
N PRO A 376 -29.29 -17.27 0.44
CA PRO A 376 -29.67 -16.32 -0.61
C PRO A 376 -29.93 -14.89 -0.11
N GLU A 377 -30.60 -14.73 1.03
CA GLU A 377 -30.89 -13.42 1.62
C GLU A 377 -29.61 -12.71 2.09
N ALA A 378 -28.68 -13.44 2.73
CA ALA A 378 -27.40 -12.92 3.17
C ALA A 378 -26.55 -12.49 1.95
N GLN A 379 -26.51 -13.33 0.91
CA GLN A 379 -25.83 -13.00 -0.35
C GLN A 379 -26.37 -11.70 -0.95
N ARG A 380 -27.70 -11.57 -1.11
CA ARG A 380 -28.29 -10.35 -1.67
C ARG A 380 -27.95 -9.12 -0.84
N ARG A 381 -28.13 -9.19 0.48
CA ARG A 381 -27.85 -8.07 1.39
C ARG A 381 -26.38 -7.62 1.32
N MET A 382 -25.43 -8.55 1.40
CA MET A 382 -24.00 -8.23 1.42
C MET A 382 -23.53 -7.72 0.05
N ARG A 383 -23.98 -8.30 -1.05
CA ARG A 383 -23.66 -7.82 -2.41
C ARG A 383 -24.24 -6.44 -2.69
N GLN A 384 -25.47 -6.16 -2.23
CA GLN A 384 -26.05 -4.82 -2.32
C GLN A 384 -25.28 -3.80 -1.48
N ALA A 385 -24.81 -4.17 -0.29
CA ALA A 385 -23.96 -3.32 0.53
C ALA A 385 -22.63 -3.02 -0.18
N ALA A 386 -21.98 -4.01 -0.76
CA ALA A 386 -20.76 -3.85 -1.56
C ALA A 386 -20.98 -2.94 -2.78
N ALA A 387 -22.09 -3.11 -3.51
CA ALA A 387 -22.42 -2.31 -4.67
C ALA A 387 -22.61 -0.81 -4.37
N LYS A 388 -23.01 -0.45 -3.15
CA LYS A 388 -23.14 0.96 -2.73
C LYS A 388 -21.81 1.67 -2.59
N ILE A 389 -20.76 0.95 -2.17
CA ILE A 389 -19.43 1.55 -1.93
C ILE A 389 -18.46 1.35 -3.09
N ALA A 390 -18.71 0.36 -3.96
CA ALA A 390 -17.84 0.03 -5.09
C ALA A 390 -17.51 1.24 -6.01
N PRO A 391 -18.45 2.12 -6.38
CA PRO A 391 -18.16 3.27 -7.25
C PRO A 391 -17.13 4.24 -6.66
N VAL A 392 -17.14 4.44 -5.34
CA VAL A 392 -16.19 5.34 -4.66
C VAL A 392 -14.77 4.74 -4.64
N LEU A 393 -14.66 3.42 -4.70
CA LEU A 393 -13.39 2.70 -4.71
C LEU A 393 -12.78 2.58 -6.12
N SER A 394 -13.40 3.17 -7.15
CA SER A 394 -12.87 3.20 -8.51
C SER A 394 -11.66 4.16 -8.60
N ASP A 395 -10.67 3.80 -9.44
CA ASP A 395 -9.55 4.70 -9.78
C ASP A 395 -9.91 5.78 -10.82
N ASP A 396 -11.17 5.87 -11.23
CA ASP A 396 -11.63 6.89 -12.18
C ASP A 396 -11.37 8.30 -11.65
N GLY A 397 -10.62 9.09 -12.44
CA GLY A 397 -10.22 10.46 -12.09
C GLY A 397 -9.27 10.58 -10.87
N ILE A 398 -8.75 9.47 -10.33
CA ILE A 398 -7.94 9.51 -9.10
C ILE A 398 -6.61 10.22 -9.26
N SER A 399 -5.97 10.10 -10.43
CA SER A 399 -4.69 10.77 -10.72
C SER A 399 -4.86 12.30 -10.74
N ASP A 400 -5.95 12.80 -11.31
CA ASP A 400 -6.29 14.23 -11.32
C ASP A 400 -6.69 14.72 -9.91
N TRP A 401 -7.48 13.92 -9.20
CA TRP A 401 -7.84 14.19 -7.80
C TRP A 401 -6.58 14.33 -6.94
N LEU A 402 -5.63 13.41 -7.05
CA LEU A 402 -4.39 13.43 -6.28
C LEU A 402 -3.50 14.64 -6.66
N ALA A 403 -3.33 14.92 -7.96
CA ALA A 403 -2.56 16.06 -8.42
C ALA A 403 -3.13 17.38 -7.89
N LYS A 404 -4.45 17.57 -7.98
CA LYS A 404 -5.16 18.74 -7.47
C LYS A 404 -5.09 18.84 -5.94
N SER A 405 -5.22 17.72 -5.23
CA SER A 405 -5.10 17.68 -3.77
C SER A 405 -3.69 18.07 -3.31
N ILE A 406 -2.64 17.64 -4.00
CA ILE A 406 -1.26 18.08 -3.71
C ILE A 406 -1.10 19.57 -3.97
N GLU A 407 -1.73 20.09 -5.01
CA GLU A 407 -1.64 21.50 -5.37
C GLU A 407 -2.25 22.40 -4.31
N VAL A 408 -3.42 22.03 -3.77
CA VAL A 408 -4.13 22.83 -2.77
C VAL A 408 -3.74 22.50 -1.33
N GLY A 409 -3.11 21.34 -1.08
CA GLY A 409 -2.69 20.89 0.24
C GLY A 409 -3.80 20.23 1.06
N GLU A 410 -4.94 19.93 0.42
CA GLU A 410 -6.09 19.25 1.02
C GLU A 410 -6.82 18.42 -0.06
N PRO A 411 -7.73 17.48 0.32
CA PRO A 411 -8.49 16.71 -0.64
C PRO A 411 -9.23 17.58 -1.64
N ALA A 412 -9.15 17.27 -2.93
CA ALA A 412 -9.84 18.00 -4.00
C ALA A 412 -11.37 17.88 -3.89
N ASP A 413 -11.86 16.81 -3.31
CA ASP A 413 -13.23 16.60 -2.85
C ASP A 413 -13.26 15.62 -1.68
N MET A 414 -14.38 15.51 -0.98
CA MET A 414 -14.53 14.75 0.26
C MET A 414 -15.02 13.31 0.06
N ARG A 415 -15.00 12.78 -1.18
CA ARG A 415 -15.59 11.47 -1.51
C ARG A 415 -15.12 10.33 -0.63
N PHE A 416 -13.87 10.35 -0.18
CA PHE A 416 -13.31 9.28 0.66
C PHE A 416 -13.59 9.50 2.15
N GLU A 417 -13.58 10.72 2.63
CA GLU A 417 -14.03 11.05 3.98
C GLU A 417 -15.53 10.77 4.15
N ASP A 418 -16.35 11.11 3.13
CA ASP A 418 -17.79 10.84 3.13
C ASP A 418 -18.08 9.34 3.12
N LEU A 419 -17.26 8.54 2.41
CA LEU A 419 -17.36 7.07 2.44
C LEU A 419 -17.29 6.54 3.88
N PHE A 420 -16.40 7.10 4.70
CA PHE A 420 -16.18 6.69 6.08
C PHE A 420 -16.95 7.54 7.10
N SER A 421 -17.97 8.30 6.67
CA SER A 421 -18.81 9.05 7.58
C SER A 421 -19.51 8.12 8.57
N GLY A 422 -19.39 8.43 9.87
CA GLY A 422 -19.93 7.59 10.96
C GLY A 422 -19.10 6.33 11.26
N TYR A 423 -17.96 6.14 10.61
CA TYR A 423 -17.03 5.05 10.91
C TYR A 423 -16.26 5.35 12.21
N ASP A 424 -16.30 4.43 13.17
CA ASP A 424 -15.50 4.56 14.38
C ASP A 424 -14.04 4.13 14.12
N ALA A 425 -13.16 5.10 14.01
CA ALA A 425 -11.72 4.89 13.77
C ALA A 425 -10.91 4.71 15.07
N SER A 426 -11.55 4.64 16.25
CA SER A 426 -10.85 4.51 17.53
C SER A 426 -10.18 3.14 17.63
N ILE A 427 -8.89 3.11 17.91
CA ILE A 427 -8.11 1.89 18.16
C ILE A 427 -7.44 2.02 19.51
N GLU A 428 -7.64 1.04 20.36
CA GLU A 428 -6.85 0.87 21.57
C GLU A 428 -5.49 0.27 21.22
N LEU A 429 -4.50 1.11 21.00
CA LEU A 429 -3.11 0.70 20.91
C LEU A 429 -2.57 0.60 22.34
N HIS A 430 -2.66 -0.57 22.96
CA HIS A 430 -1.97 -0.80 24.22
C HIS A 430 -0.47 -0.68 23.95
N SER A 431 0.20 0.20 24.68
CA SER A 431 1.66 0.26 24.74
C SER A 431 2.15 -1.00 25.44
N GLU A 432 2.35 -2.08 24.66
CA GLU A 432 3.18 -3.18 25.18
C GLU A 432 4.63 -2.69 25.31
N PRO A 433 5.32 -3.01 26.42
CA PRO A 433 6.72 -2.66 26.53
C PRO A 433 7.50 -3.31 25.39
N SER A 434 8.17 -2.47 24.60
CA SER A 434 9.07 -2.89 23.51
C SER A 434 10.06 -3.93 24.00
N ILE A 435 9.84 -5.18 23.68
CA ILE A 435 10.91 -6.17 23.67
C ILE A 435 11.70 -5.86 22.39
N ALA A 436 12.75 -5.06 22.56
CA ALA A 436 13.74 -4.83 21.51
C ALA A 436 14.43 -6.16 21.20
N THR A 437 13.82 -6.96 20.34
CA THR A 437 14.47 -8.14 19.77
C THR A 437 15.34 -7.63 18.63
N ALA A 438 16.64 -7.51 18.90
CA ALA A 438 17.66 -7.32 17.91
C ALA A 438 17.59 -8.47 16.89
N VAL A 439 16.84 -8.30 15.81
CA VAL A 439 16.96 -9.16 14.64
C VAL A 439 18.10 -8.59 13.82
N GLY A 440 19.27 -9.20 14.00
CA GLY A 440 20.43 -8.99 13.15
C GLY A 440 20.07 -9.38 11.72
N LEU A 441 19.96 -8.39 10.87
CA LEU A 441 19.96 -8.55 9.43
C LEU A 441 21.37 -8.93 8.99
N ARG A 442 21.60 -10.20 8.69
CA ARG A 442 22.72 -10.65 7.84
C ARG A 442 22.32 -10.55 6.36
#